data_489ed4275f904744d47170ca27c0626a
#
_entry.id   489ed4275f904744d47170ca27c0626a
#
_cell.length_a   1.000
_cell.length_b   1.000
_cell.length_c   1.000
_cell.angle_alpha   90.00
_cell.angle_beta   90.00
_cell.angle_gamma   90.00
#
_symmetry.space_group_name_H-M   'P 1'
#
loop_
_entity.id
_entity.type
_entity.pdbx_description
1 polymer ?
#
loop_
_entity_poly.entity_id
_entity_poly.type
_entity_poly.pdbx_seq_one_letter_code
_entity_poly.pdbx_strand_id
1 'polypeptide(L)'
;MFTVLDRISWPGSPDKANEDICGASQDWAWIIDTSIFPGTEPVMHPKSDATWLAAFVDERLSNLAPQAEDGVALIRHVMEEARTAYRARAPQERHEDFVSWPLGAITLVRRKGKVLDAWTFGDTTAFVRRPDGEVLTLGEAPGLRDFESAKAAELMQQSRSRPTAILDEPVFLAWLGERRERQRKSGTPAALLSVNPDAADRLRHESVPCEDGTTILLTSDGFSALLDLYGVFDAKGLMEAAIASGLEPLAQKAREIETEQDPDGKLFPRFKLSDDTTAILLRV
;
A
#
# COMPACT_ATOMS: atom_id res chain seq x y z
N MET A 1 2.35 -23.47 -4.26
CA MET A 1 2.65 -22.89 -2.92
C MET A 1 3.78 -21.90 -3.09
N PHE A 2 3.66 -20.72 -2.48
CA PHE A 2 4.73 -19.73 -2.48
C PHE A 2 5.82 -20.07 -1.48
N THR A 3 7.08 -19.86 -1.88
CA THR A 3 8.24 -19.85 -0.98
C THR A 3 8.66 -18.40 -0.75
N VAL A 4 8.63 -17.93 0.48
CA VAL A 4 9.15 -16.60 0.84
C VAL A 4 10.67 -16.66 0.78
N LEU A 5 11.26 -15.83 -0.10
CA LEU A 5 12.71 -15.72 -0.24
C LEU A 5 13.27 -14.63 0.69
N ASP A 6 12.55 -13.51 0.80
CA ASP A 6 12.91 -12.37 1.63
C ASP A 6 11.69 -11.52 1.93
N ARG A 7 11.74 -10.74 3.03
CA ARG A 7 10.74 -9.72 3.33
C ARG A 7 11.32 -8.62 4.20
N ILE A 8 10.82 -7.42 4.00
CA ILE A 8 11.17 -6.25 4.79
C ILE A 8 9.91 -5.44 5.10
N SER A 9 9.90 -4.79 6.27
CA SER A 9 8.83 -3.87 6.66
C SER A 9 9.43 -2.87 7.65
N TRP A 10 9.77 -1.68 7.16
CA TRP A 10 10.38 -0.60 7.93
C TRP A 10 9.43 0.59 8.06
N PRO A 11 9.26 1.15 9.26
CA PRO A 11 8.49 2.37 9.42
C PRO A 11 9.20 3.56 8.75
N GLY A 12 8.44 4.50 8.24
CA GLY A 12 8.94 5.75 7.68
C GLY A 12 9.58 6.65 8.72
N SER A 13 9.18 6.49 9.99
CA SER A 13 9.76 7.19 11.13
C SER A 13 9.85 6.28 12.35
N PRO A 14 10.95 6.35 13.15
CA PRO A 14 11.08 5.54 14.37
C PRO A 14 9.98 5.80 15.41
N ASP A 15 9.41 7.00 15.40
CA ASP A 15 8.39 7.43 16.37
C ASP A 15 6.95 7.05 15.96
N LYS A 16 6.75 6.62 14.73
CA LYS A 16 5.44 6.22 14.21
C LYS A 16 5.31 4.70 14.14
N ALA A 17 4.07 4.21 14.25
CA ALA A 17 3.81 2.83 13.94
C ALA A 17 3.90 2.63 12.42
N ASN A 18 4.41 1.48 12.00
CA ASN A 18 4.32 1.06 10.61
C ASN A 18 2.85 0.77 10.30
N GLU A 19 2.35 1.39 9.24
CA GLU A 19 0.99 1.24 8.74
C GLU A 19 0.93 0.27 7.54
N ASP A 20 2.09 -0.27 7.13
CA ASP A 20 2.24 -1.31 6.11
C ASP A 20 2.38 -2.70 6.72
N ILE A 21 1.92 -3.71 5.99
CA ILE A 21 2.14 -5.11 6.32
C ILE A 21 2.16 -5.98 5.06
N CYS A 22 2.92 -7.08 5.08
CA CYS A 22 2.89 -8.08 4.03
C CYS A 22 2.80 -9.48 4.61
N GLY A 23 2.17 -10.39 3.88
CA GLY A 23 2.01 -11.78 4.29
C GLY A 23 1.90 -12.74 3.13
N ALA A 24 2.02 -14.03 3.46
CA ALA A 24 1.79 -15.11 2.51
C ALA A 24 1.25 -16.34 3.23
N SER A 25 0.32 -17.06 2.59
CA SER A 25 -0.28 -18.29 3.11
C SER A 25 -0.60 -19.23 1.95
N GLN A 26 0.10 -20.35 1.87
CA GLN A 26 -0.03 -21.34 0.79
C GLN A 26 0.17 -20.74 -0.61
N ASP A 27 -0.91 -20.59 -1.37
CA ASP A 27 -0.91 -20.08 -2.74
C ASP A 27 -1.36 -18.61 -2.81
N TRP A 28 -1.50 -17.95 -1.66
CA TRP A 28 -1.86 -16.54 -1.54
C TRP A 28 -0.72 -15.72 -0.95
N ALA A 29 -0.60 -14.46 -1.40
CA ALA A 29 0.27 -13.49 -0.76
C ALA A 29 -0.33 -12.09 -0.92
N TRP A 30 0.05 -11.16 -0.04
CA TRP A 30 -0.48 -9.81 -0.03
C TRP A 30 0.53 -8.78 0.47
N ILE A 31 0.32 -7.56 0.02
CA ILE A 31 0.90 -6.35 0.56
C ILE A 31 -0.22 -5.38 0.85
N ILE A 32 -0.18 -4.73 2.00
CA ILE A 32 -1.16 -3.77 2.48
C ILE A 32 -0.42 -2.52 2.91
N ASP A 33 -0.89 -1.38 2.46
CA ASP A 33 -0.43 -0.05 2.84
C ASP A 33 -1.65 0.73 3.30
N THR A 34 -1.60 1.24 4.53
CA THR A 34 -2.76 1.94 5.10
C THR A 34 -2.42 3.34 5.57
N SER A 35 -3.43 4.19 5.62
CA SER A 35 -3.30 5.56 6.09
C SER A 35 -4.56 6.04 6.79
N ILE A 36 -4.40 7.05 7.64
CA ILE A 36 -5.52 7.73 8.28
C ILE A 36 -5.40 9.25 8.08
N PHE A 37 -6.53 9.96 8.15
CA PHE A 37 -6.49 11.41 8.09
C PHE A 37 -5.69 11.97 9.27
N PRO A 38 -4.69 12.87 9.04
CA PRO A 38 -3.88 13.42 10.12
C PRO A 38 -4.72 14.08 11.21
N GLY A 39 -4.34 13.84 12.48
CA GLY A 39 -5.08 14.38 13.63
C GLY A 39 -6.35 13.60 14.00
N THR A 40 -6.68 12.52 13.30
CA THR A 40 -7.79 11.64 13.72
C THR A 40 -7.44 10.91 15.02
N GLU A 41 -8.27 11.10 16.03
CA GLU A 41 -8.12 10.37 17.30
C GLU A 41 -8.33 8.87 17.09
N PRO A 42 -7.38 8.01 17.47
CA PRO A 42 -7.51 6.57 17.27
C PRO A 42 -8.54 5.97 18.22
N VAL A 43 -9.33 5.01 17.71
CA VAL A 43 -10.35 4.30 18.51
C VAL A 43 -10.11 2.79 18.55
N MET A 44 -9.39 2.26 17.60
CA MET A 44 -9.13 0.82 17.46
C MET A 44 -7.76 0.40 17.99
N HIS A 45 -6.76 1.26 17.89
CA HIS A 45 -5.38 0.98 18.29
C HIS A 45 -4.75 2.22 18.93
N PRO A 46 -3.90 2.08 19.98
CA PRO A 46 -3.37 3.23 20.72
C PRO A 46 -2.58 4.24 19.90
N LYS A 47 -2.06 3.84 18.73
CA LYS A 47 -1.23 4.70 17.90
C LYS A 47 -1.96 5.19 16.65
N SER A 48 -2.67 4.28 15.94
CA SER A 48 -3.31 4.60 14.65
C SER A 48 -4.35 3.54 14.29
N ASP A 49 -5.53 3.97 13.83
CA ASP A 49 -6.52 3.04 13.29
C ASP A 49 -6.10 2.47 11.91
N ALA A 50 -5.16 3.11 11.20
CA ALA A 50 -4.55 2.54 10.01
C ALA A 50 -3.73 1.29 10.36
N THR A 51 -2.85 1.36 11.37
CA THR A 51 -2.12 0.19 11.88
C THR A 51 -3.07 -0.94 12.30
N TRP A 52 -4.21 -0.59 12.94
CA TRP A 52 -5.23 -1.60 13.26
C TRP A 52 -5.80 -2.25 12.01
N LEU A 53 -6.17 -1.46 10.97
CA LEU A 53 -6.77 -2.00 9.76
C LEU A 53 -5.79 -2.95 9.05
N ALA A 54 -4.52 -2.56 8.89
CA ALA A 54 -3.49 -3.39 8.28
C ALA A 54 -3.35 -4.73 9.03
N ALA A 55 -3.18 -4.70 10.35
CA ALA A 55 -3.03 -5.90 11.17
C ALA A 55 -4.29 -6.78 11.17
N PHE A 56 -5.48 -6.17 11.21
CA PHE A 56 -6.75 -6.89 11.16
C PHE A 56 -6.90 -7.65 9.83
N VAL A 57 -6.64 -6.98 8.72
CA VAL A 57 -6.73 -7.57 7.38
C VAL A 57 -5.70 -8.69 7.20
N ASP A 58 -4.46 -8.49 7.65
CA ASP A 58 -3.41 -9.52 7.59
C ASP A 58 -3.80 -10.79 8.38
N GLU A 59 -4.30 -10.63 9.61
CA GLU A 59 -4.79 -11.75 10.41
C GLU A 59 -5.91 -12.52 9.71
N ARG A 60 -6.90 -11.79 9.15
CA ARG A 60 -8.02 -12.41 8.44
C ARG A 60 -7.61 -13.11 7.16
N LEU A 61 -6.74 -12.48 6.36
CA LEU A 61 -6.20 -13.11 5.15
C LEU A 61 -5.40 -14.37 5.50
N SER A 62 -4.57 -14.34 6.53
CA SER A 62 -3.82 -15.52 6.99
C SER A 62 -4.73 -16.72 7.32
N ASN A 63 -5.91 -16.45 7.88
CA ASN A 63 -6.86 -17.48 8.29
C ASN A 63 -7.81 -17.93 7.17
N LEU A 64 -8.25 -17.02 6.33
CA LEU A 64 -9.35 -17.25 5.36
C LEU A 64 -8.86 -17.56 3.94
N ALA A 65 -7.72 -16.96 3.51
CA ALA A 65 -7.22 -17.12 2.16
C ALA A 65 -6.98 -18.58 1.75
N PRO A 66 -6.49 -19.50 2.61
CA PRO A 66 -6.29 -20.90 2.23
C PRO A 66 -7.55 -21.61 1.72
N GLN A 67 -8.75 -21.20 2.17
CA GLN A 67 -10.03 -21.81 1.76
C GLN A 67 -10.78 -20.95 0.74
N ALA A 68 -10.28 -19.75 0.42
CA ALA A 68 -10.96 -18.84 -0.49
C ALA A 68 -10.81 -19.28 -1.96
N GLU A 69 -11.88 -19.11 -2.74
CA GLU A 69 -11.88 -19.40 -4.17
C GLU A 69 -11.80 -18.12 -5.04
N ASP A 70 -12.17 -16.97 -4.48
CA ASP A 70 -12.26 -15.69 -5.18
C ASP A 70 -11.76 -14.53 -4.30
N GLY A 71 -10.92 -13.66 -4.86
CA GLY A 71 -10.31 -12.56 -4.11
C GLY A 71 -11.29 -11.44 -3.80
N VAL A 72 -12.29 -11.17 -4.65
CA VAL A 72 -13.32 -10.15 -4.38
C VAL A 72 -14.17 -10.57 -3.20
N ALA A 73 -14.65 -11.82 -3.21
CA ALA A 73 -15.46 -12.37 -2.11
C ALA A 73 -14.67 -12.40 -0.79
N LEU A 74 -13.39 -12.78 -0.85
CA LEU A 74 -12.50 -12.78 0.32
C LEU A 74 -12.33 -11.37 0.90
N ILE A 75 -11.96 -10.39 0.09
CA ILE A 75 -11.77 -9.01 0.56
C ILE A 75 -13.07 -8.41 1.07
N ARG A 76 -14.19 -8.64 0.40
CA ARG A 76 -15.50 -8.20 0.88
C ARG A 76 -15.78 -8.73 2.28
N HIS A 77 -15.60 -10.02 2.49
CA HIS A 77 -15.84 -10.65 3.81
C HIS A 77 -14.93 -10.05 4.88
N VAL A 78 -13.64 -9.88 4.60
CA VAL A 78 -12.68 -9.25 5.52
C VAL A 78 -13.11 -7.81 5.86
N MET A 79 -13.55 -7.03 4.88
CA MET A 79 -14.04 -5.67 5.10
C MET A 79 -15.36 -5.62 5.87
N GLU A 80 -16.26 -6.61 5.73
CA GLU A 80 -17.47 -6.75 6.53
C GLU A 80 -17.15 -7.01 8.01
N GLU A 81 -16.18 -7.88 8.28
CA GLU A 81 -15.71 -8.13 9.64
C GLU A 81 -14.99 -6.90 10.22
N ALA A 82 -14.18 -6.20 9.42
CA ALA A 82 -13.54 -4.95 9.82
C ALA A 82 -14.58 -3.87 10.16
N ARG A 83 -15.62 -3.69 9.34
CA ARG A 83 -16.75 -2.79 9.63
C ARG A 83 -17.43 -3.12 10.95
N THR A 84 -17.70 -4.41 11.17
CA THR A 84 -18.34 -4.88 12.40
C THR A 84 -17.47 -4.56 13.62
N ALA A 85 -16.18 -4.86 13.55
CA ALA A 85 -15.23 -4.58 14.63
C ALA A 85 -15.08 -3.07 14.88
N TYR A 86 -15.01 -2.26 13.83
CA TYR A 86 -14.90 -0.80 13.91
C TYR A 86 -16.15 -0.20 14.59
N ARG A 87 -17.35 -0.55 14.11
CA ARG A 87 -18.62 -0.04 14.67
C ARG A 87 -18.86 -0.46 16.13
N ALA A 88 -18.27 -1.55 16.57
CA ALA A 88 -18.38 -1.99 17.97
C ALA A 88 -17.59 -1.10 18.93
N ARG A 89 -16.61 -0.33 18.47
CA ARG A 89 -15.74 0.52 19.31
C ARG A 89 -15.83 2.01 18.97
N ALA A 90 -15.93 2.34 17.67
CA ALA A 90 -15.99 3.71 17.22
C ALA A 90 -17.31 4.38 17.65
N PRO A 91 -17.28 5.67 18.03
CA PRO A 91 -18.49 6.42 18.33
C PRO A 91 -19.38 6.51 17.07
N GLN A 92 -20.69 6.61 17.29
CA GLN A 92 -21.70 6.50 16.23
C GLN A 92 -21.50 7.50 15.09
N GLU A 93 -21.05 8.71 15.40
CA GLU A 93 -20.76 9.75 14.42
C GLU A 93 -19.66 9.37 13.42
N ARG A 94 -18.76 8.44 13.79
CA ARG A 94 -17.70 7.93 12.90
C ARG A 94 -18.12 6.75 12.03
N HIS A 95 -19.28 6.14 12.29
CA HIS A 95 -19.70 4.94 11.55
C HIS A 95 -19.86 5.18 10.06
N GLU A 96 -20.24 6.39 9.65
CA GLU A 96 -20.42 6.81 8.26
C GLU A 96 -19.51 7.98 7.86
N ASP A 97 -18.56 8.34 8.70
CA ASP A 97 -17.62 9.42 8.43
C ASP A 97 -16.40 8.91 7.67
N PHE A 98 -16.50 8.88 6.35
CA PHE A 98 -15.43 8.48 5.45
C PHE A 98 -14.11 9.26 5.66
N VAL A 99 -14.16 10.50 6.15
CA VAL A 99 -12.96 11.30 6.38
C VAL A 99 -12.12 10.72 7.51
N SER A 100 -12.76 10.21 8.55
CA SER A 100 -12.07 9.63 9.72
C SER A 100 -11.77 8.13 9.60
N TRP A 101 -12.25 7.45 8.55
CA TRP A 101 -11.95 6.03 8.37
C TRP A 101 -10.49 5.77 8.04
N PRO A 102 -9.90 4.67 8.55
CA PRO A 102 -8.65 4.16 8.00
C PRO A 102 -8.90 3.67 6.57
N LEU A 103 -8.01 4.03 5.67
CA LEU A 103 -8.04 3.68 4.25
C LEU A 103 -6.75 2.98 3.88
N GLY A 104 -6.75 2.17 2.81
CA GLY A 104 -5.52 1.55 2.36
C GLY A 104 -5.55 1.10 0.91
N ALA A 105 -4.36 0.83 0.43
CA ALA A 105 -4.08 0.06 -0.76
C ALA A 105 -3.85 -1.41 -0.39
N ILE A 106 -4.12 -2.31 -1.31
CA ILE A 106 -3.80 -3.73 -1.18
C ILE A 106 -3.53 -4.32 -2.55
N THR A 107 -2.49 -5.13 -2.65
CA THR A 107 -2.30 -6.09 -3.72
C THR A 107 -2.34 -7.49 -3.12
N LEU A 108 -3.35 -8.25 -3.51
CA LEU A 108 -3.55 -9.64 -3.14
C LEU A 108 -3.31 -10.51 -4.36
N VAL A 109 -2.43 -11.50 -4.27
CA VAL A 109 -2.15 -12.41 -5.37
C VAL A 109 -2.45 -13.85 -4.97
N ARG A 110 -2.90 -14.64 -5.96
CA ARG A 110 -3.12 -16.08 -5.80
C ARG A 110 -2.54 -16.85 -6.97
N ARG A 111 -1.78 -17.88 -6.69
CA ARG A 111 -1.42 -18.87 -7.70
C ARG A 111 -2.47 -19.96 -7.77
N LYS A 112 -3.02 -20.20 -8.97
CA LYS A 112 -3.90 -21.33 -9.27
C LYS A 112 -3.39 -22.07 -10.50
N GLY A 113 -2.73 -23.20 -10.28
CA GLY A 113 -2.08 -23.96 -11.35
C GLY A 113 -0.95 -23.14 -12.01
N LYS A 114 -1.12 -22.80 -13.30
CA LYS A 114 -0.16 -22.00 -14.09
C LYS A 114 -0.60 -20.54 -14.27
N VAL A 115 -1.48 -20.05 -13.42
CA VAL A 115 -2.00 -18.67 -13.47
C VAL A 115 -1.73 -18.00 -12.12
N LEU A 116 -1.34 -16.76 -12.16
CA LEU A 116 -1.33 -15.83 -11.05
C LEU A 116 -2.47 -14.83 -11.26
N ASP A 117 -3.43 -14.87 -10.37
CA ASP A 117 -4.47 -13.85 -10.26
C ASP A 117 -4.01 -12.75 -9.29
N ALA A 118 -4.28 -11.51 -9.60
CA ALA A 118 -4.02 -10.35 -8.75
C ALA A 118 -5.28 -9.50 -8.60
N TRP A 119 -5.61 -9.14 -7.36
CA TRP A 119 -6.69 -8.20 -7.02
C TRP A 119 -6.08 -7.00 -6.30
N THR A 120 -6.39 -5.80 -6.79
CA THR A 120 -5.69 -4.60 -6.33
C THR A 120 -6.62 -3.43 -6.02
N PHE A 121 -6.31 -2.74 -4.92
CA PHE A 121 -6.77 -1.40 -4.61
C PHE A 121 -5.57 -0.46 -4.45
N GLY A 122 -5.73 0.79 -4.86
CA GLY A 122 -4.71 1.82 -4.63
C GLY A 122 -3.47 1.60 -5.50
N ASP A 123 -2.29 1.73 -4.92
CA ASP A 123 -0.99 1.90 -5.54
C ASP A 123 0.10 0.93 -5.04
N THR A 124 -0.28 -0.06 -4.24
CA THR A 124 0.62 -1.19 -4.01
C THR A 124 0.77 -2.02 -5.28
N THR A 125 1.97 -2.55 -5.52
CA THR A 125 2.35 -3.12 -6.82
C THR A 125 2.89 -4.53 -6.70
N ALA A 126 2.62 -5.38 -7.70
CA ALA A 126 3.26 -6.68 -7.88
C ALA A 126 4.12 -6.70 -9.14
N PHE A 127 5.39 -7.02 -9.00
CA PHE A 127 6.31 -7.30 -10.12
C PHE A 127 6.43 -8.81 -10.26
N VAL A 128 6.17 -9.33 -11.46
CA VAL A 128 6.16 -10.77 -11.76
C VAL A 128 7.23 -11.08 -12.79
N ARG A 129 8.35 -11.67 -12.36
CA ARG A 129 9.43 -12.08 -13.25
C ARG A 129 9.26 -13.53 -13.66
N ARG A 130 9.05 -13.74 -14.93
CA ARG A 130 8.91 -15.07 -15.55
C ARG A 130 10.26 -15.77 -15.68
N PRO A 131 10.29 -17.11 -15.87
CA PRO A 131 11.53 -17.86 -16.06
C PRO A 131 12.37 -17.40 -17.29
N ASP A 132 11.72 -16.85 -18.32
CA ASP A 132 12.38 -16.27 -19.52
C ASP A 132 13.01 -14.89 -19.27
N GLY A 133 12.79 -14.31 -18.06
CA GLY A 133 13.32 -13.03 -17.65
C GLY A 133 12.42 -11.84 -17.95
N GLU A 134 11.25 -12.04 -18.58
CA GLU A 134 10.24 -10.99 -18.73
C GLU A 134 9.71 -10.58 -17.35
N VAL A 135 9.53 -9.29 -17.13
CA VAL A 135 8.92 -8.72 -15.93
C VAL A 135 7.62 -8.03 -16.29
N LEU A 136 6.54 -8.45 -15.66
CA LEU A 136 5.21 -7.84 -15.76
C LEU A 136 4.94 -7.06 -14.48
N THR A 137 4.22 -5.96 -14.60
CA THR A 137 3.76 -5.15 -13.46
C THR A 137 2.24 -5.24 -13.36
N LEU A 138 1.72 -5.53 -12.17
CA LEU A 138 0.29 -5.63 -11.87
C LEU A 138 -0.04 -4.64 -10.75
N GLY A 139 -1.26 -4.09 -10.79
CA GLY A 139 -1.71 -3.14 -9.78
C GLY A 139 -1.22 -1.71 -9.99
N GLU A 140 -0.63 -1.38 -11.14
CA GLU A 140 -0.22 -0.01 -11.44
C GLU A 140 -1.39 0.98 -11.32
N ALA A 141 -1.09 2.16 -10.78
CA ALA A 141 -1.98 3.32 -10.76
C ALA A 141 -1.38 4.45 -11.64
N PRO A 142 -1.51 4.36 -12.98
CA PRO A 142 -0.81 5.26 -13.90
C PRO A 142 -1.11 6.73 -13.61
N GLY A 143 -0.05 7.54 -13.50
CA GLY A 143 -0.13 8.98 -13.25
C GLY A 143 -0.49 9.37 -11.80
N LEU A 144 -0.74 8.44 -10.88
CA LEU A 144 -1.01 8.76 -9.50
C LEU A 144 0.23 9.36 -8.83
N ARG A 145 1.38 8.73 -8.98
CA ARG A 145 2.66 9.21 -8.43
C ARG A 145 3.03 10.60 -8.97
N ASP A 146 2.91 10.82 -10.27
CA ASP A 146 3.15 12.13 -10.89
C ASP A 146 2.21 13.20 -10.33
N PHE A 147 0.94 12.86 -10.18
CA PHE A 147 -0.05 13.76 -9.58
C PHE A 147 0.30 14.09 -8.12
N GLU A 148 0.68 13.12 -7.32
CA GLU A 148 1.02 13.32 -5.90
C GLU A 148 2.32 14.11 -5.75
N SER A 149 3.33 13.82 -6.55
CA SER A 149 4.59 14.57 -6.56
C SER A 149 4.39 16.03 -6.98
N ALA A 150 3.60 16.27 -8.04
CA ALA A 150 3.25 17.62 -8.46
C ALA A 150 2.48 18.38 -7.38
N LYS A 151 1.53 17.70 -6.73
CA LYS A 151 0.75 18.30 -5.64
C LYS A 151 1.61 18.57 -4.39
N ALA A 152 2.52 17.67 -4.05
CA ALA A 152 3.47 17.88 -2.96
C ALA A 152 4.34 19.12 -3.22
N ALA A 153 4.89 19.26 -4.44
CA ALA A 153 5.66 20.44 -4.83
C ALA A 153 4.85 21.73 -4.69
N GLU A 154 3.60 21.73 -5.18
CA GLU A 154 2.69 22.89 -5.06
C GLU A 154 2.45 23.27 -3.59
N LEU A 155 2.06 22.31 -2.76
CA LEU A 155 1.72 22.56 -1.35
C LEU A 155 2.95 22.95 -0.53
N MET A 156 4.11 22.35 -0.76
CA MET A 156 5.37 22.74 -0.11
C MET A 156 5.77 24.18 -0.49
N GLN A 157 5.56 24.59 -1.73
CA GLN A 157 5.82 25.95 -2.16
C GLN A 157 4.85 26.95 -1.48
N GLN A 158 3.57 26.62 -1.37
CA GLN A 158 2.57 27.46 -0.74
C GLN A 158 2.81 27.66 0.75
N SER A 159 3.10 26.58 1.47
CA SER A 159 3.36 26.60 2.92
C SER A 159 4.79 26.97 3.29
N ARG A 160 5.73 26.91 2.34
CA ARG A 160 7.19 26.97 2.57
C ARG A 160 7.69 25.87 3.50
N SER A 161 6.95 24.77 3.56
CA SER A 161 7.26 23.62 4.40
C SER A 161 8.13 22.59 3.66
N ARG A 162 8.70 21.67 4.43
CA ARG A 162 9.49 20.53 3.98
C ARG A 162 8.66 19.24 4.12
N PRO A 163 9.07 18.10 3.54
CA PRO A 163 8.41 16.82 3.72
C PRO A 163 8.24 16.40 5.20
N THR A 164 9.11 16.87 6.08
CA THR A 164 9.04 16.59 7.53
C THR A 164 7.87 17.25 8.24
N ALA A 165 7.25 18.28 7.66
CA ALA A 165 6.24 19.11 8.31
C ALA A 165 4.96 19.30 7.47
N ILE A 166 4.95 18.93 6.20
CA ILE A 166 3.86 19.25 5.28
C ILE A 166 2.52 18.63 5.71
N LEU A 167 2.54 17.45 6.35
CA LEU A 167 1.33 16.75 6.79
C LEU A 167 0.54 17.53 7.85
N ASP A 168 1.21 18.39 8.62
CA ASP A 168 0.59 19.21 9.67
C ASP A 168 0.17 20.59 9.16
N GLU A 169 0.49 20.93 7.91
CA GLU A 169 0.17 22.21 7.34
C GLU A 169 -1.32 22.35 7.02
N PRO A 170 -1.96 23.48 7.39
CA PRO A 170 -3.38 23.70 7.12
C PRO A 170 -3.76 23.55 5.65
N VAL A 171 -2.87 23.93 4.73
CA VAL A 171 -3.12 23.82 3.28
C VAL A 171 -3.16 22.35 2.83
N PHE A 172 -2.33 21.48 3.39
CA PHE A 172 -2.36 20.05 3.13
C PHE A 172 -3.63 19.40 3.70
N LEU A 173 -3.96 19.72 4.97
CA LEU A 173 -5.15 19.19 5.63
C LEU A 173 -6.44 19.59 4.91
N ALA A 174 -6.52 20.85 4.45
CA ALA A 174 -7.64 21.34 3.67
C ALA A 174 -7.77 20.58 2.34
N TRP A 175 -6.67 20.45 1.58
CA TRP A 175 -6.65 19.71 0.32
C TRP A 175 -7.06 18.23 0.49
N LEU A 176 -6.50 17.55 1.49
CA LEU A 176 -6.82 16.14 1.75
C LEU A 176 -8.27 15.98 2.19
N GLY A 177 -8.77 16.86 3.06
CA GLY A 177 -10.16 16.88 3.51
C GLY A 177 -11.13 17.09 2.33
N GLU A 178 -10.85 18.06 1.43
CA GLU A 178 -11.63 18.23 0.22
C GLU A 178 -11.60 17.04 -0.72
N ARG A 179 -10.44 16.36 -0.85
CA ARG A 179 -10.31 15.14 -1.66
C ARG A 179 -11.20 14.02 -1.10
N ARG A 180 -11.15 13.76 0.21
CA ARG A 180 -11.99 12.76 0.88
C ARG A 180 -13.46 13.11 0.82
N GLU A 181 -13.81 14.39 1.01
CA GLU A 181 -15.20 14.84 0.94
C GLU A 181 -15.78 14.73 -0.49
N ARG A 182 -14.99 15.02 -1.53
CA ARG A 182 -15.39 14.74 -2.92
C ARG A 182 -15.64 13.27 -3.18
N GLN A 183 -14.77 12.39 -2.67
CA GLN A 183 -14.97 10.95 -2.75
C GLN A 183 -16.27 10.51 -2.08
N ARG A 184 -16.54 11.00 -0.87
CA ARG A 184 -17.78 10.72 -0.14
C ARG A 184 -19.01 11.17 -0.91
N LYS A 185 -19.00 12.39 -1.45
CA LYS A 185 -20.12 12.98 -2.22
C LYS A 185 -20.34 12.33 -3.58
N SER A 186 -19.39 11.61 -4.11
CA SER A 186 -19.54 10.95 -5.42
C SER A 186 -20.62 9.87 -5.42
N GLY A 187 -21.05 9.39 -4.26
CA GLY A 187 -22.01 8.30 -4.11
C GLY A 187 -21.47 6.92 -4.55
N THR A 188 -20.21 6.89 -5.01
CA THR A 188 -19.55 5.65 -5.42
C THR A 188 -18.49 5.29 -4.37
N PRO A 189 -18.45 4.05 -3.85
CA PRO A 189 -17.42 3.64 -2.92
C PRO A 189 -16.03 3.94 -3.49
N ALA A 190 -15.13 4.48 -2.68
CA ALA A 190 -13.73 4.64 -3.08
C ALA A 190 -13.12 3.25 -3.36
N ALA A 191 -12.30 3.13 -4.40
CA ALA A 191 -11.58 1.90 -4.71
C ALA A 191 -10.38 1.74 -3.77
N LEU A 192 -10.67 1.56 -2.48
CA LEU A 192 -9.71 1.47 -1.38
C LEU A 192 -10.15 0.41 -0.37
N LEU A 193 -9.17 -0.23 0.24
CA LEU A 193 -9.37 -1.03 1.45
C LEU A 193 -9.87 -0.11 2.57
N SER A 194 -10.92 -0.49 3.27
CA SER A 194 -11.51 0.32 4.34
C SER A 194 -12.53 -0.49 5.14
N VAL A 195 -13.27 0.18 6.01
CA VAL A 195 -14.44 -0.40 6.71
C VAL A 195 -15.73 -0.34 5.87
N ASN A 196 -15.66 -0.12 4.56
CA ASN A 196 -16.79 -0.13 3.64
C ASN A 196 -16.69 -1.30 2.64
N PRO A 197 -17.36 -2.45 2.88
CA PRO A 197 -17.27 -3.64 2.03
C PRO A 197 -17.83 -3.46 0.61
N ASP A 198 -18.68 -2.44 0.38
CA ASP A 198 -19.20 -2.15 -0.95
C ASP A 198 -18.08 -1.73 -1.93
N ALA A 199 -16.93 -1.29 -1.41
CA ALA A 199 -15.76 -1.00 -2.23
C ALA A 199 -15.17 -2.26 -2.90
N ALA A 200 -15.42 -3.47 -2.38
CA ALA A 200 -14.85 -4.70 -2.92
C ALA A 200 -15.21 -4.94 -4.40
N ASP A 201 -16.37 -4.45 -4.88
CA ASP A 201 -16.74 -4.52 -6.30
C ASP A 201 -15.86 -3.65 -7.21
N ARG A 202 -15.02 -2.83 -6.62
CA ARG A 202 -14.09 -1.95 -7.33
C ARG A 202 -12.65 -2.46 -7.37
N LEU A 203 -12.39 -3.65 -6.81
CA LEU A 203 -11.11 -4.32 -6.97
C LEU A 203 -10.82 -4.52 -8.47
N ARG A 204 -9.64 -4.10 -8.87
CA ARG A 204 -9.12 -4.45 -10.20
C ARG A 204 -8.64 -5.89 -10.14
N HIS A 205 -8.95 -6.67 -11.16
CA HIS A 205 -8.51 -8.05 -11.28
C HIS A 205 -7.72 -8.23 -12.57
N GLU A 206 -6.53 -8.79 -12.44
CA GLU A 206 -5.64 -9.12 -13.54
C GLU A 206 -5.17 -10.56 -13.39
N SER A 207 -4.94 -11.25 -14.51
CA SER A 207 -4.43 -12.63 -14.53
C SER A 207 -3.27 -12.74 -15.49
N VAL A 208 -2.19 -13.36 -15.04
CA VAL A 208 -0.98 -13.57 -15.88
C VAL A 208 -0.50 -15.02 -15.79
N PRO A 209 0.22 -15.53 -16.80
CA PRO A 209 0.88 -16.82 -16.72
C PRO A 209 1.88 -16.86 -15.56
N CYS A 210 1.87 -17.99 -14.82
CA CYS A 210 2.73 -18.21 -13.66
C CYS A 210 3.25 -19.66 -13.66
N GLU A 211 4.43 -19.84 -14.18
CA GLU A 211 5.11 -21.13 -14.26
C GLU A 211 6.01 -21.35 -13.04
N ASP A 212 6.45 -22.59 -12.83
CA ASP A 212 7.45 -22.90 -11.81
C ASP A 212 8.74 -22.11 -12.08
N GLY A 213 9.32 -21.54 -11.04
CA GLY A 213 10.47 -20.65 -11.14
C GLY A 213 10.12 -19.16 -11.35
N THR A 214 8.84 -18.82 -11.52
CA THR A 214 8.39 -17.41 -11.48
C THR A 214 8.73 -16.80 -10.11
N THR A 215 9.26 -15.58 -10.13
CA THR A 215 9.55 -14.80 -8.90
C THR A 215 8.62 -13.60 -8.85
N ILE A 216 8.07 -13.31 -7.67
CA ILE A 216 7.10 -12.24 -7.45
C ILE A 216 7.63 -11.33 -6.36
N LEU A 217 7.61 -10.02 -6.59
CA LEU A 217 7.91 -9.00 -5.61
C LEU A 217 6.66 -8.16 -5.40
N LEU A 218 6.09 -8.19 -4.19
CA LEU A 218 5.01 -7.29 -3.80
C LEU A 218 5.62 -6.12 -3.03
N THR A 219 5.17 -4.90 -3.31
CA THR A 219 5.73 -3.67 -2.72
C THR A 219 4.64 -2.70 -2.29
N SER A 220 4.84 -2.01 -1.16
CA SER A 220 4.16 -0.76 -0.88
C SER A 220 4.75 0.38 -1.72
N ASP A 221 4.09 1.51 -1.73
CA ASP A 221 4.50 2.68 -2.50
C ASP A 221 5.84 3.28 -2.02
N GLY A 222 6.13 3.19 -0.71
CA GLY A 222 7.44 3.61 -0.17
C GLY A 222 8.61 2.74 -0.66
N PHE A 223 8.37 1.45 -1.00
CA PHE A 223 9.41 0.62 -1.61
C PHE A 223 9.48 0.83 -3.13
N SER A 224 8.33 0.90 -3.83
CA SER A 224 8.30 1.13 -5.28
C SER A 224 8.76 2.54 -5.69
N ALA A 225 8.87 3.48 -4.72
CA ALA A 225 9.45 4.80 -4.94
C ALA A 225 10.86 4.77 -5.57
N LEU A 226 11.61 3.69 -5.36
CA LEU A 226 12.89 3.45 -6.06
C LEU A 226 12.74 3.43 -7.59
N LEU A 227 11.57 3.07 -8.08
CA LEU A 227 11.25 3.02 -9.50
C LEU A 227 10.50 4.29 -9.94
N ASP A 228 9.36 4.57 -9.31
CA ASP A 228 8.37 5.51 -9.83
C ASP A 228 8.53 6.96 -9.34
N LEU A 229 9.30 7.19 -8.27
CA LEU A 229 9.62 8.53 -7.76
C LEU A 229 11.09 8.88 -7.95
N TYR A 230 12.00 7.99 -7.52
CA TYR A 230 13.44 8.27 -7.53
C TYR A 230 14.14 7.89 -8.84
N GLY A 231 13.50 7.05 -9.69
CA GLY A 231 14.05 6.64 -10.98
C GLY A 231 15.38 5.89 -10.90
N VAL A 232 15.63 5.21 -9.76
CA VAL A 232 16.88 4.43 -9.54
C VAL A 232 16.89 3.17 -10.41
N PHE A 233 15.72 2.57 -10.58
CA PHE A 233 15.53 1.33 -11.33
C PHE A 233 14.34 1.46 -12.30
N ASP A 234 14.34 0.65 -13.34
CA ASP A 234 13.13 0.19 -14.01
C ASP A 234 12.62 -1.09 -13.32
N ALA A 235 11.45 -1.58 -13.70
CA ALA A 235 10.84 -2.77 -13.10
C ALA A 235 11.75 -4.02 -13.17
N LYS A 236 12.47 -4.18 -14.28
CA LYS A 236 13.41 -5.28 -14.46
C LYS A 236 14.62 -5.14 -13.57
N GLY A 237 15.21 -3.96 -13.51
CA GLY A 237 16.37 -3.67 -12.65
C GLY A 237 16.05 -3.80 -11.18
N LEU A 238 14.87 -3.35 -10.73
CA LEU A 238 14.41 -3.52 -9.35
C LEU A 238 14.28 -5.01 -8.99
N MET A 239 13.66 -5.79 -9.86
CA MET A 239 13.49 -7.23 -9.65
C MET A 239 14.83 -7.97 -9.63
N GLU A 240 15.74 -7.66 -10.56
CA GLU A 240 17.08 -8.26 -10.60
C GLU A 240 17.90 -7.90 -9.34
N ALA A 241 17.84 -6.65 -8.88
CA ALA A 241 18.50 -6.21 -7.67
C ALA A 241 17.92 -6.90 -6.41
N ALA A 242 16.58 -7.02 -6.32
CA ALA A 242 15.92 -7.72 -5.23
C ALA A 242 16.33 -9.21 -5.15
N ILE A 243 16.43 -9.88 -6.29
CA ILE A 243 16.86 -11.29 -6.35
C ILE A 243 18.35 -11.45 -5.99
N ALA A 244 19.21 -10.51 -6.43
CA ALA A 244 20.65 -10.62 -6.27
C ALA A 244 21.14 -10.21 -4.89
N SER A 245 20.55 -9.15 -4.30
CA SER A 245 21.05 -8.50 -3.09
C SER A 245 20.12 -8.59 -1.89
N GLY A 246 18.88 -9.08 -2.09
CA GLY A 246 17.81 -9.00 -1.08
C GLY A 246 17.15 -7.62 -1.02
N LEU A 247 16.18 -7.49 -0.12
CA LEU A 247 15.33 -6.31 -0.02
C LEU A 247 15.92 -5.21 0.87
N GLU A 248 16.71 -5.59 1.89
CA GLU A 248 17.27 -4.63 2.86
C GLU A 248 18.16 -3.55 2.22
N PRO A 249 19.13 -3.87 1.33
CA PRO A 249 19.95 -2.86 0.67
C PRO A 249 19.12 -1.89 -0.20
N LEU A 250 18.00 -2.37 -0.77
CA LEU A 250 17.12 -1.54 -1.57
C LEU A 250 16.33 -0.56 -0.68
N ALA A 251 15.76 -1.03 0.42
CA ALA A 251 15.09 -0.17 1.38
C ALA A 251 16.06 0.87 1.97
N GLN A 252 17.29 0.46 2.27
CA GLN A 252 18.34 1.38 2.72
C GLN A 252 18.65 2.45 1.66
N LYS A 253 18.67 2.07 0.38
CA LYS A 253 18.88 3.01 -0.73
C LYS A 253 17.77 4.07 -0.80
N ALA A 254 16.51 3.69 -0.57
CA ALA A 254 15.41 4.66 -0.49
C ALA A 254 15.66 5.64 0.68
N ARG A 255 15.99 5.14 1.87
CA ARG A 255 16.31 5.98 3.04
C ARG A 255 17.49 6.94 2.82
N GLU A 256 18.56 6.51 2.14
CA GLU A 256 19.67 7.39 1.79
C GLU A 256 19.22 8.55 0.90
N ILE A 257 18.37 8.29 -0.08
CA ILE A 257 17.82 9.34 -0.94
C ILE A 257 16.99 10.32 -0.11
N GLU A 258 16.09 9.80 0.72
CA GLU A 258 15.13 10.57 1.50
C GLU A 258 15.79 11.43 2.57
N THR A 259 16.80 10.90 3.25
CA THR A 259 17.39 11.56 4.44
C THR A 259 18.71 12.28 4.17
N GLU A 260 19.44 11.88 3.14
CA GLU A 260 20.78 12.43 2.88
C GLU A 260 20.86 13.19 1.55
N GLN A 261 20.29 12.63 0.46
CA GLN A 261 20.43 13.23 -0.86
C GLN A 261 19.38 14.31 -1.12
N ASP A 262 18.12 14.10 -0.68
CA ASP A 262 17.02 15.03 -0.88
C ASP A 262 16.10 15.19 0.37
N PRO A 263 16.64 15.56 1.54
CA PRO A 263 15.85 15.70 2.76
C PRO A 263 14.80 16.82 2.68
N ASP A 264 15.01 17.77 1.78
CA ASP A 264 14.10 18.89 1.54
C ASP A 264 13.00 18.60 0.51
N GLY A 265 13.02 17.43 -0.15
CA GLY A 265 12.03 17.07 -1.18
C GLY A 265 12.08 17.97 -2.42
N LYS A 266 13.25 18.52 -2.76
CA LYS A 266 13.41 19.45 -3.89
C LYS A 266 13.55 18.73 -5.22
N LEU A 267 14.25 17.59 -5.20
CA LEU A 267 14.45 16.75 -6.39
C LEU A 267 13.25 15.82 -6.59
N PHE A 268 12.74 15.28 -5.48
CA PHE A 268 11.67 14.31 -5.43
C PHE A 268 10.57 14.79 -4.45
N PRO A 269 9.68 15.69 -4.90
CA PRO A 269 8.62 16.24 -4.04
C PRO A 269 7.71 15.13 -3.53
N ARG A 270 7.49 15.11 -2.20
CA ARG A 270 6.71 14.09 -1.49
C ARG A 270 6.10 14.63 -0.22
N PHE A 271 5.04 14.00 0.28
CA PHE A 271 4.30 14.46 1.47
C PHE A 271 4.95 14.05 2.80
N LYS A 272 5.88 13.11 2.80
CA LYS A 272 6.59 12.62 3.98
C LYS A 272 8.09 12.69 3.73
N LEU A 273 8.90 12.83 4.77
CA LEU A 273 10.36 12.67 4.62
C LEU A 273 10.68 11.28 4.11
N SER A 274 10.14 10.27 4.82
CA SER A 274 10.22 8.86 4.46
C SER A 274 8.84 8.23 4.64
N ASP A 275 8.46 7.31 3.76
CA ASP A 275 7.26 6.51 3.91
C ASP A 275 7.57 5.16 4.56
N ASP A 276 6.52 4.49 5.07
CA ASP A 276 6.64 3.09 5.43
C ASP A 276 7.10 2.31 4.19
N THR A 277 8.03 1.38 4.37
CA THR A 277 8.68 0.70 3.25
C THR A 277 8.61 -0.79 3.45
N THR A 278 7.67 -1.43 2.76
CA THR A 278 7.39 -2.85 2.92
C THR A 278 7.45 -3.57 1.59
N ALA A 279 8.09 -4.73 1.59
CA ALA A 279 8.14 -5.60 0.42
C ALA A 279 8.28 -7.08 0.82
N ILE A 280 7.79 -7.97 -0.05
CA ILE A 280 7.97 -9.43 0.10
C ILE A 280 8.35 -10.03 -1.25
N LEU A 281 9.45 -10.79 -1.26
CA LEU A 281 9.97 -11.52 -2.41
C LEU A 281 9.61 -12.99 -2.31
N LEU A 282 8.94 -13.51 -3.32
CA LEU A 282 8.37 -14.85 -3.36
C LEU A 282 8.87 -15.63 -4.57
N ARG A 283 8.91 -16.94 -4.46
CA ARG A 283 9.12 -17.86 -5.58
C ARG A 283 8.02 -18.90 -5.65
N VAL A 284 7.67 -19.24 -6.89
CA VAL A 284 6.72 -20.31 -7.22
C VAL A 284 7.46 -21.63 -7.48
#